data_c5f975cc5d6da1b2b9be89b8b33c9ab0
#
_entry.id   c5f975cc5d6da1b2b9be89b8b33c9ab0
#
_cell.length_a   1.000
_cell.length_b   1.000
_cell.length_c   1.000
_cell.angle_alpha   90.00
_cell.angle_beta   90.00
_cell.angle_gamma   90.00
#
_symmetry.space_group_name_H-M   'P 1'
#
loop_
_entity.id
_entity.type
_entity.pdbx_description
1 polymer ?
#
loop_
_entity_poly.entity_id
_entity_poly.type
_entity_poly.pdbx_seq_one_letter_code
_entity_poly.pdbx_strand_id
1 'polypeptide(L)'
;MKDMAKVYDIRIEDFNYPLPDERIAKHPLAQRDECKLLLYKGGECSEHVFREIPELLPADSTLVYNNTRVINARLRFRKPGGGALIEIFCLEPLAPADYALSFASTDGCEWLCFVGNSKRWKEGKLALELTVDGKPVTLYAERNGQSGNAFRIRFSWSDGAVTFASILDAVGEIPIPPYLNRNTEPSDTEDYQTVYSHIEGSVAAPTAGLHFTERTLADLDRRGIRRRELTLHVGAGTFQPVKSEVIGEHEMHTEFISVTRSLVEDLLNAPGKIIAVGTTSVRTLESLYYIGVAIHDGDEDPLHVKQWTPYNYKGGLSAKDSLKAIAGYMDANNLTHLVGSTQIIIAPGYEFHVIDGMVTNFHQPQSTLLLLVSAFVDGNWRSIYDYALDRGFRFLSYGDASLLLRQ
;
A
#
# COMPACT_ATOMS: atom_id res chain seq x y z
N MET A 1 -28.30 -2.52 14.30
CA MET A 1 -27.38 -3.63 14.07
C MET A 1 -27.23 -3.77 12.57
N LYS A 2 -26.17 -3.19 11.96
CA LYS A 2 -25.83 -3.51 10.58
C LYS A 2 -25.56 -5.02 10.55
N ASP A 3 -26.23 -5.71 9.65
CA ASP A 3 -26.29 -7.15 9.60
C ASP A 3 -24.92 -7.70 9.19
N MET A 4 -24.09 -8.06 10.15
CA MET A 4 -22.72 -8.58 9.91
C MET A 4 -22.73 -9.76 8.91
N ALA A 5 -23.77 -10.60 8.96
CA ALA A 5 -23.93 -11.68 8.00
C ALA A 5 -23.89 -11.17 6.55
N LYS A 6 -24.48 -10.00 6.27
CA LYS A 6 -24.50 -9.42 4.93
C LYS A 6 -23.13 -9.00 4.41
N VAL A 7 -22.19 -8.58 5.27
CA VAL A 7 -20.85 -8.18 4.83
C VAL A 7 -20.00 -9.41 4.53
N TYR A 8 -20.07 -10.45 5.36
CA TYR A 8 -19.36 -11.71 5.11
C TYR A 8 -19.80 -12.40 3.82
N ASP A 9 -21.09 -12.28 3.47
CA ASP A 9 -21.71 -12.92 2.31
C ASP A 9 -21.57 -12.11 1.02
N ILE A 10 -20.87 -10.96 1.03
CA ILE A 10 -20.61 -10.20 -0.20
C ILE A 10 -19.85 -11.08 -1.17
N ARG A 11 -20.45 -11.28 -2.36
CA ARG A 11 -19.84 -12.05 -3.44
C ARG A 11 -18.85 -11.18 -4.20
N ILE A 12 -17.64 -11.66 -4.37
CA ILE A 12 -16.61 -10.90 -5.09
C ILE A 12 -16.97 -10.73 -6.58
N GLU A 13 -17.75 -11.65 -7.14
CA GLU A 13 -18.25 -11.59 -8.51
C GLU A 13 -19.13 -10.36 -8.77
N ASP A 14 -19.84 -9.84 -7.76
CA ASP A 14 -20.67 -8.63 -7.89
C ASP A 14 -19.82 -7.38 -8.17
N PHE A 15 -18.50 -7.47 -7.96
CA PHE A 15 -17.49 -6.44 -8.22
C PHE A 15 -16.69 -6.73 -9.49
N ASN A 16 -17.25 -7.52 -10.39
CA ASN A 16 -16.68 -7.78 -11.70
C ASN A 16 -17.11 -6.71 -12.70
N TYR A 17 -16.21 -6.34 -13.61
CA TYR A 17 -16.46 -5.46 -14.73
C TYR A 17 -15.50 -5.78 -15.87
N PRO A 18 -15.84 -5.50 -17.14
CA PRO A 18 -14.94 -5.73 -18.25
C PRO A 18 -13.79 -4.72 -18.22
N LEU A 19 -12.55 -5.20 -18.05
CA LEU A 19 -11.33 -4.40 -18.16
C LEU A 19 -10.49 -4.88 -19.33
N PRO A 20 -10.61 -4.26 -20.52
CA PRO A 20 -9.79 -4.60 -21.69
C PRO A 20 -8.30 -4.28 -21.44
N ASP A 21 -7.40 -5.13 -21.95
CA ASP A 21 -5.93 -4.96 -21.74
C ASP A 21 -5.40 -3.63 -22.29
N GLU A 22 -6.01 -3.10 -23.37
CA GLU A 22 -5.69 -1.79 -23.94
C GLU A 22 -6.04 -0.61 -23.02
N ARG A 23 -6.84 -0.82 -21.99
CA ARG A 23 -7.13 0.17 -20.96
C ARG A 23 -6.10 0.16 -19.82
N ILE A 24 -5.29 -0.87 -19.72
CA ILE A 24 -4.25 -0.97 -18.69
C ILE A 24 -3.01 -0.20 -19.18
N ALA A 25 -2.69 0.90 -18.49
CA ALA A 25 -1.50 1.67 -18.79
C ALA A 25 -0.24 0.89 -18.39
N LYS A 26 0.60 0.58 -19.35
CA LYS A 26 1.85 -0.19 -19.12
C LYS A 26 3.01 0.71 -18.66
N HIS A 27 2.94 2.01 -18.94
CA HIS A 27 3.93 3.03 -18.59
C HIS A 27 3.24 4.33 -18.16
N PRO A 28 3.88 5.16 -17.34
CA PRO A 28 3.35 6.48 -17.01
C PRO A 28 3.38 7.41 -18.24
N LEU A 29 2.66 8.52 -18.16
CA LEU A 29 2.85 9.61 -19.11
C LEU A 29 4.19 10.30 -18.85
N ALA A 30 4.77 10.90 -19.87
CA ALA A 30 6.02 11.70 -19.75
C ALA A 30 5.86 12.83 -18.72
N GLN A 31 4.69 13.44 -18.65
CA GLN A 31 4.27 14.34 -17.58
C GLN A 31 3.19 13.63 -16.78
N ARG A 32 3.53 13.15 -15.58
CA ARG A 32 2.64 12.29 -14.76
C ARG A 32 1.33 12.97 -14.41
N ASP A 33 1.37 14.29 -14.17
CA ASP A 33 0.20 15.11 -13.80
C ASP A 33 -0.66 15.57 -14.99
N GLU A 34 -0.36 15.12 -16.21
CA GLU A 34 -1.22 15.30 -17.39
C GLU A 34 -2.21 14.12 -17.59
N CYS A 35 -2.20 13.12 -16.72
CA CYS A 35 -3.19 12.07 -16.72
C CYS A 35 -4.59 12.66 -16.44
N LYS A 36 -5.63 11.96 -16.87
CA LYS A 36 -7.01 12.34 -16.56
C LYS A 36 -7.29 12.18 -15.08
N LEU A 37 -8.17 13.02 -14.57
CA LEU A 37 -8.70 12.96 -13.22
C LEU A 37 -10.23 12.93 -13.28
N LEU A 38 -10.83 11.85 -12.79
CA LEU A 38 -12.27 11.80 -12.56
C LEU A 38 -12.57 12.43 -11.20
N LEU A 39 -13.38 13.48 -11.16
CA LEU A 39 -13.94 13.99 -9.92
C LEU A 39 -15.33 13.39 -9.73
N TYR A 40 -15.54 12.71 -8.60
CA TYR A 40 -16.85 12.28 -8.12
C TYR A 40 -17.23 13.10 -6.88
N LYS A 41 -18.30 13.87 -7.00
CA LYS A 41 -18.80 14.74 -5.93
C LYS A 41 -20.33 14.87 -6.03
N GLY A 42 -21.02 14.69 -4.92
CA GLY A 42 -22.48 14.86 -4.88
C GLY A 42 -23.27 13.88 -5.77
N GLY A 43 -22.69 12.71 -6.09
CA GLY A 43 -23.31 11.70 -6.96
C GLY A 43 -23.00 11.88 -8.44
N GLU A 44 -22.26 12.91 -8.84
CA GLU A 44 -21.93 13.23 -10.23
C GLU A 44 -20.45 13.03 -10.54
N CYS A 45 -20.16 12.61 -11.78
CA CYS A 45 -18.81 12.48 -12.32
C CYS A 45 -18.50 13.65 -13.26
N SER A 46 -17.27 14.17 -13.17
CA SER A 46 -16.74 15.13 -14.15
C SER A 46 -15.30 14.78 -14.50
N GLU A 47 -14.87 15.18 -15.71
CA GLU A 47 -13.53 14.90 -16.23
C GLU A 47 -12.65 16.13 -16.12
N HIS A 48 -11.44 15.95 -15.60
CA HIS A 48 -10.42 16.96 -15.39
C HIS A 48 -9.04 16.40 -15.76
N VAL A 49 -8.01 17.20 -15.61
CA VAL A 49 -6.60 16.78 -15.68
C VAL A 49 -6.02 16.78 -14.27
N PHE A 50 -5.16 15.82 -13.94
CA PHE A 50 -4.66 15.65 -12.56
C PHE A 50 -3.98 16.91 -12.01
N ARG A 51 -3.28 17.69 -12.83
CA ARG A 51 -2.66 18.96 -12.41
C ARG A 51 -3.65 20.00 -11.87
N GLU A 52 -4.95 19.82 -12.12
CA GLU A 52 -6.02 20.70 -11.59
C GLU A 52 -6.44 20.30 -10.15
N ILE A 53 -5.90 19.22 -9.59
CA ILE A 53 -6.28 18.71 -8.27
C ILE A 53 -6.20 19.77 -7.16
N PRO A 54 -5.21 20.71 -7.14
CA PRO A 54 -5.19 21.75 -6.13
C PRO A 54 -6.43 22.66 -6.15
N GLU A 55 -7.08 22.77 -7.30
CA GLU A 55 -8.29 23.59 -7.52
C GLU A 55 -9.58 22.86 -7.15
N LEU A 56 -9.56 21.55 -7.25
CA LEU A 56 -10.70 20.68 -7.04
C LEU A 56 -10.85 20.26 -5.57
N LEU A 57 -9.76 20.30 -4.81
CA LEU A 57 -9.79 20.00 -3.38
C LEU A 57 -10.53 21.09 -2.61
N PRO A 58 -11.35 20.72 -1.60
CA PRO A 58 -11.97 21.69 -0.69
C PRO A 58 -10.89 22.55 0.00
N ALA A 59 -11.22 23.80 0.27
CA ALA A 59 -10.33 24.70 0.99
C ALA A 59 -9.96 24.12 2.37
N ASP A 60 -8.78 24.48 2.87
CA ASP A 60 -8.26 24.06 4.16
C ASP A 60 -8.12 22.52 4.35
N SER A 61 -8.18 21.75 3.25
CA SER A 61 -8.00 20.30 3.29
C SER A 61 -6.63 19.92 3.81
N THR A 62 -6.57 18.77 4.47
CA THR A 62 -5.33 18.07 4.81
C THR A 62 -5.19 16.84 3.93
N LEU A 63 -4.19 16.84 3.06
CA LEU A 63 -3.85 15.73 2.18
C LEU A 63 -2.86 14.81 2.88
N VAL A 64 -3.20 13.54 3.04
CA VAL A 64 -2.36 12.56 3.76
C VAL A 64 -1.92 11.46 2.79
N TYR A 65 -0.62 11.24 2.67
CA TYR A 65 -0.05 10.27 1.74
C TYR A 65 0.98 9.35 2.37
N ASN A 66 1.16 8.19 1.76
CA ASN A 66 2.12 7.19 2.18
C ASN A 66 3.51 7.53 1.61
N ASN A 67 4.50 7.73 2.47
CA ASN A 67 5.86 8.16 2.14
C ASN A 67 6.84 7.02 1.88
N THR A 68 6.35 5.78 1.76
CA THR A 68 7.24 4.63 1.55
C THR A 68 7.83 4.60 0.15
N ARG A 69 9.11 4.23 0.09
CA ARG A 69 9.88 3.99 -1.12
C ARG A 69 9.94 2.50 -1.42
N VAL A 70 9.75 2.16 -2.69
CA VAL A 70 9.84 0.77 -3.14
C VAL A 70 11.31 0.33 -3.16
N ILE A 71 11.57 -0.84 -2.59
CA ILE A 71 12.88 -1.46 -2.58
C ILE A 71 13.04 -2.42 -3.77
N ASN A 72 14.27 -2.71 -4.14
CA ASN A 72 14.62 -3.69 -5.16
C ASN A 72 14.42 -5.14 -4.64
N ALA A 73 13.18 -5.48 -4.30
CA ALA A 73 12.83 -6.69 -3.55
C ALA A 73 12.85 -7.99 -4.37
N ARG A 74 13.16 -7.92 -5.67
CA ARG A 74 13.16 -9.08 -6.56
C ARG A 74 14.58 -9.51 -6.89
N LEU A 75 14.95 -10.73 -6.45
CA LEU A 75 16.28 -11.31 -6.64
C LEU A 75 16.21 -12.51 -7.59
N ARG A 76 17.19 -12.63 -8.48
CA ARG A 76 17.27 -13.73 -9.46
C ARG A 76 18.49 -14.58 -9.24
N PHE A 77 18.29 -15.82 -8.86
CA PHE A 77 19.33 -16.81 -8.69
C PHE A 77 19.32 -17.84 -9.82
N ARG A 78 20.49 -18.32 -10.23
CA ARG A 78 20.60 -19.50 -11.09
C ARG A 78 21.10 -20.69 -10.28
N LYS A 79 20.49 -21.85 -10.49
CA LYS A 79 21.03 -23.09 -9.91
C LYS A 79 22.42 -23.40 -10.50
N PRO A 80 23.32 -24.03 -9.72
CA PRO A 80 24.62 -24.44 -10.19
C PRO A 80 24.55 -25.24 -11.51
N GLY A 81 25.58 -25.11 -12.37
CA GLY A 81 25.63 -25.79 -13.66
C GLY A 81 24.72 -25.23 -14.76
N GLY A 82 24.31 -23.95 -14.68
CA GLY A 82 23.43 -23.33 -15.69
C GLY A 82 21.97 -23.76 -15.59
N GLY A 83 21.56 -24.24 -14.40
CA GLY A 83 20.20 -24.74 -14.13
C GLY A 83 19.10 -23.69 -14.13
N ALA A 84 17.93 -24.07 -13.64
CA ALA A 84 16.73 -23.22 -13.65
C ALA A 84 16.95 -21.87 -12.95
N LEU A 85 16.35 -20.82 -13.51
CA LEU A 85 16.24 -19.53 -12.89
C LEU A 85 15.23 -19.63 -11.74
N ILE A 86 15.63 -19.19 -10.55
CA ILE A 86 14.80 -19.09 -9.36
C ILE A 86 14.65 -17.62 -9.03
N GLU A 87 13.43 -17.13 -9.01
CA GLU A 87 13.14 -15.77 -8.58
C GLU A 87 12.71 -15.79 -7.12
N ILE A 88 13.32 -14.93 -6.31
CA ILE A 88 12.96 -14.76 -4.91
C ILE A 88 12.45 -13.32 -4.77
N PHE A 89 11.23 -13.18 -4.29
CA PHE A 89 10.55 -11.93 -4.12
C PHE A 89 10.32 -11.70 -2.63
N CYS A 90 11.09 -10.78 -2.04
CA CYS A 90 10.99 -10.43 -0.63
C CYS A 90 9.66 -9.73 -0.34
N LEU A 91 8.93 -10.20 0.68
CA LEU A 91 7.62 -9.69 1.07
C LEU A 91 7.68 -8.86 2.34
N GLU A 92 8.21 -9.48 3.40
CA GLU A 92 8.33 -8.88 4.72
C GLU A 92 9.51 -9.49 5.49
N PRO A 93 10.22 -8.71 6.32
CA PRO A 93 11.29 -9.23 7.15
C PRO A 93 10.74 -10.05 8.32
N LEU A 94 11.43 -11.14 8.68
CA LEU A 94 11.08 -12.04 9.78
C LEU A 94 12.10 -11.96 10.92
N ALA A 95 13.39 -11.86 10.58
CA ALA A 95 14.47 -11.76 11.56
C ALA A 95 15.66 -10.98 10.98
N PRO A 96 15.94 -9.76 11.50
CA PRO A 96 15.07 -8.96 12.34
C PRO A 96 13.73 -8.63 11.67
N ALA A 97 12.65 -8.54 12.44
CA ALA A 97 11.32 -8.23 11.90
C ALA A 97 11.12 -6.74 11.57
N ASP A 98 11.94 -5.87 12.13
CA ASP A 98 11.97 -4.46 11.78
C ASP A 98 12.68 -4.24 10.45
N TYR A 99 12.08 -3.45 9.56
CA TYR A 99 12.61 -3.19 8.21
C TYR A 99 13.98 -2.51 8.25
N ALA A 100 14.16 -1.48 9.07
CA ALA A 100 15.42 -0.74 9.14
C ALA A 100 16.55 -1.63 9.69
N LEU A 101 16.26 -2.41 10.72
CA LEU A 101 17.22 -3.37 11.28
C LEU A 101 17.55 -4.49 10.29
N SER A 102 16.55 -4.97 9.54
CA SER A 102 16.78 -6.02 8.53
C SER A 102 17.63 -5.49 7.39
N PHE A 103 17.38 -4.28 6.90
CA PHE A 103 18.22 -3.65 5.87
C PHE A 103 19.63 -3.34 6.35
N ALA A 104 19.80 -2.95 7.60
CA ALA A 104 21.12 -2.70 8.21
C ALA A 104 21.89 -3.98 8.59
N SER A 105 21.28 -5.17 8.48
CA SER A 105 21.96 -6.42 8.80
C SER A 105 23.17 -6.63 7.92
N THR A 106 24.26 -7.10 8.52
CA THR A 106 25.57 -7.29 7.85
C THR A 106 26.04 -8.74 7.78
N ASP A 107 25.38 -9.64 8.50
CA ASP A 107 25.75 -11.07 8.57
C ASP A 107 24.64 -12.04 8.13
N GLY A 108 23.41 -11.54 7.99
CA GLY A 108 22.27 -12.28 7.50
C GLY A 108 20.93 -11.77 8.02
N CYS A 109 19.89 -12.13 7.30
CA CYS A 109 18.51 -11.82 7.67
C CYS A 109 17.57 -12.92 7.17
N GLU A 110 16.36 -12.97 7.72
CA GLU A 110 15.32 -13.89 7.27
C GLU A 110 14.10 -13.09 6.79
N TRP A 111 13.60 -13.44 5.62
CA TRP A 111 12.45 -12.81 5.00
C TRP A 111 11.39 -13.83 4.60
N LEU A 112 10.14 -13.46 4.68
CA LEU A 112 9.08 -14.15 3.98
C LEU A 112 9.14 -13.75 2.51
N CYS A 113 9.11 -14.74 1.59
CA CYS A 113 9.31 -14.50 0.17
C CYS A 113 8.37 -15.35 -0.68
N PHE A 114 7.91 -14.81 -1.81
CA PHE A 114 7.45 -15.66 -2.89
C PHE A 114 8.63 -16.19 -3.68
N VAL A 115 8.48 -17.42 -4.19
CA VAL A 115 9.55 -18.09 -4.95
C VAL A 115 8.98 -18.56 -6.29
N GLY A 116 9.42 -17.91 -7.37
CA GLY A 116 9.18 -18.36 -8.74
C GLY A 116 9.96 -19.63 -9.04
N ASN A 117 9.35 -20.53 -9.81
CA ASN A 117 9.92 -21.87 -10.08
C ASN A 117 10.23 -22.69 -8.81
N SER A 118 9.47 -22.50 -7.73
CA SER A 118 9.69 -23.09 -6.42
C SER A 118 9.83 -24.62 -6.44
N LYS A 119 9.14 -25.30 -7.36
CA LYS A 119 9.23 -26.76 -7.56
C LYS A 119 10.64 -27.22 -7.99
N ARG A 120 11.42 -26.32 -8.59
CA ARG A 120 12.78 -26.58 -9.06
C ARG A 120 13.85 -26.33 -8.00
N TRP A 121 13.48 -25.69 -6.88
CA TRP A 121 14.34 -25.45 -5.74
C TRP A 121 13.68 -25.96 -4.46
N LYS A 122 13.88 -27.22 -4.12
CA LYS A 122 13.30 -27.84 -2.92
C LYS A 122 14.20 -27.70 -1.70
N GLU A 123 15.50 -27.79 -1.93
CA GLU A 123 16.54 -27.78 -0.89
C GLU A 123 17.88 -27.28 -1.46
N GLY A 124 18.82 -27.06 -0.57
CA GLY A 124 20.15 -26.57 -0.89
C GLY A 124 20.25 -25.05 -0.95
N LYS A 125 21.47 -24.59 -0.93
CA LYS A 125 21.84 -23.19 -0.91
C LYS A 125 21.97 -22.65 -2.33
N LEU A 126 21.31 -21.57 -2.65
CA LEU A 126 21.55 -20.80 -3.87
C LEU A 126 22.65 -19.78 -3.61
N ALA A 127 23.43 -19.47 -4.64
CA ALA A 127 24.47 -18.45 -4.59
C ALA A 127 24.32 -17.50 -5.78
N LEU A 128 24.57 -16.22 -5.52
CA LEU A 128 24.58 -15.15 -6.51
C LEU A 128 25.85 -14.32 -6.28
N GLU A 129 26.74 -14.32 -7.27
CA GLU A 129 27.91 -13.45 -7.26
C GLU A 129 27.53 -12.04 -7.72
N LEU A 130 27.99 -11.05 -6.98
CA LEU A 130 27.68 -9.64 -7.23
C LEU A 130 28.85 -8.74 -6.83
N THR A 131 28.77 -7.47 -7.16
CA THR A 131 29.73 -6.47 -6.75
C THR A 131 29.01 -5.36 -6.01
N VAL A 132 29.45 -5.08 -4.78
CA VAL A 132 28.93 -3.95 -3.96
C VAL A 132 30.10 -3.00 -3.72
N ASP A 133 29.95 -1.75 -4.10
CA ASP A 133 30.98 -0.70 -3.96
C ASP A 133 32.37 -1.13 -4.49
N GLY A 134 32.37 -1.87 -5.62
CA GLY A 134 33.60 -2.35 -6.26
C GLY A 134 34.20 -3.60 -5.63
N LYS A 135 33.58 -4.19 -4.60
CA LYS A 135 34.04 -5.43 -3.94
C LYS A 135 33.20 -6.63 -4.35
N PRO A 136 33.81 -7.78 -4.63
CA PRO A 136 33.06 -8.99 -4.91
C PRO A 136 32.41 -9.54 -3.64
N VAL A 137 31.11 -9.82 -3.72
CA VAL A 137 30.30 -10.39 -2.66
C VAL A 137 29.53 -11.57 -3.21
N THR A 138 29.36 -12.62 -2.43
CA THR A 138 28.45 -13.73 -2.78
C THR A 138 27.26 -13.71 -1.84
N LEU A 139 26.08 -13.49 -2.39
CA LEU A 139 24.80 -13.60 -1.66
C LEU A 139 24.32 -15.05 -1.71
N TYR A 140 23.92 -15.55 -0.57
CA TYR A 140 23.34 -16.87 -0.41
C TYR A 140 21.88 -16.80 0.00
N ALA A 141 21.06 -17.73 -0.49
CA ALA A 141 19.68 -17.92 -0.09
C ALA A 141 19.40 -19.37 0.26
N GLU A 142 18.75 -19.62 1.39
CA GLU A 142 18.36 -20.94 1.89
C GLU A 142 16.89 -20.93 2.31
N ARG A 143 16.16 -22.01 2.01
CA ARG A 143 14.80 -22.19 2.53
C ARG A 143 14.85 -22.62 3.98
N ASN A 144 14.16 -21.89 4.85
CA ASN A 144 14.04 -22.15 6.28
C ASN A 144 12.59 -22.46 6.71
N GLY A 145 11.73 -22.81 5.77
CA GLY A 145 10.33 -23.16 6.04
C GLY A 145 9.37 -22.61 5.00
N GLN A 146 8.08 -22.88 5.23
CA GLN A 146 6.97 -22.41 4.39
C GLN A 146 5.84 -21.88 5.25
N SER A 147 5.18 -20.84 4.79
CA SER A 147 3.98 -20.26 5.39
C SER A 147 2.97 -19.99 4.26
N GLY A 148 1.91 -20.80 4.22
CA GLY A 148 0.94 -20.73 3.11
C GLY A 148 1.61 -20.98 1.75
N ASN A 149 1.50 -20.01 0.85
CA ASN A 149 2.12 -20.02 -0.48
C ASN A 149 3.49 -19.31 -0.52
N ALA A 150 3.94 -18.77 0.60
CA ALA A 150 5.23 -18.09 0.75
C ALA A 150 6.25 -19.00 1.48
N PHE A 151 7.52 -18.64 1.37
CA PHE A 151 8.64 -19.36 1.96
C PHE A 151 9.44 -18.44 2.88
N ARG A 152 9.90 -18.98 4.00
CA ARG A 152 10.92 -18.35 4.83
C ARG A 152 12.26 -18.55 4.16
N ILE A 153 12.92 -17.46 3.80
CA ILE A 153 14.23 -17.48 3.14
C ILE A 153 15.24 -16.79 4.05
N ARG A 154 16.28 -17.52 4.40
CA ARG A 154 17.43 -16.97 5.08
C ARG A 154 18.44 -16.50 4.03
N PHE A 155 18.76 -15.23 4.08
CA PHE A 155 19.86 -14.63 3.33
C PHE A 155 21.11 -14.53 4.19
N SER A 156 22.27 -14.76 3.60
CA SER A 156 23.58 -14.52 4.18
C SER A 156 24.56 -14.17 3.06
N TRP A 157 25.65 -13.51 3.37
CA TRP A 157 26.64 -13.12 2.35
C TRP A 157 28.07 -13.16 2.87
N SER A 158 29.04 -13.07 1.94
CA SER A 158 30.45 -13.35 2.23
C SER A 158 31.21 -12.19 2.86
N ASP A 159 30.70 -10.96 2.87
CA ASP A 159 31.37 -9.78 3.43
C ASP A 159 30.51 -9.09 4.49
N GLY A 160 30.92 -9.23 5.75
CA GLY A 160 30.23 -8.63 6.90
C GLY A 160 30.32 -7.09 7.01
N ALA A 161 30.96 -6.42 6.08
CA ALA A 161 30.94 -4.95 5.97
C ALA A 161 29.79 -4.43 5.08
N VAL A 162 29.13 -5.33 4.35
CA VAL A 162 28.05 -5.01 3.40
C VAL A 162 26.70 -5.23 4.07
N THR A 163 25.79 -4.28 3.91
CA THR A 163 24.41 -4.38 4.44
C THR A 163 23.49 -5.08 3.45
N PHE A 164 22.36 -5.62 3.94
CA PHE A 164 21.36 -6.23 3.06
C PHE A 164 20.75 -5.19 2.08
N ALA A 165 20.58 -3.94 2.52
CA ALA A 165 20.16 -2.85 1.65
C ALA A 165 21.10 -2.68 0.45
N SER A 166 22.42 -2.60 0.70
CA SER A 166 23.43 -2.46 -0.36
C SER A 166 23.42 -3.63 -1.34
N ILE A 167 23.09 -4.85 -0.87
CA ILE A 167 22.93 -6.02 -1.74
C ILE A 167 21.70 -5.88 -2.62
N LEU A 168 20.55 -5.48 -2.05
CA LEU A 168 19.32 -5.27 -2.81
C LEU A 168 19.52 -4.19 -3.87
N ASP A 169 20.22 -3.11 -3.55
CA ASP A 169 20.51 -2.03 -4.50
C ASP A 169 21.43 -2.49 -5.65
N ALA A 170 22.37 -3.39 -5.35
CA ALA A 170 23.34 -3.87 -6.35
C ALA A 170 22.74 -4.86 -7.36
N VAL A 171 21.84 -5.73 -6.93
CA VAL A 171 21.33 -6.85 -7.77
C VAL A 171 19.85 -7.06 -7.76
N GLY A 172 19.12 -6.35 -6.90
CA GLY A 172 17.68 -6.39 -6.85
C GLY A 172 17.03 -5.65 -8.02
N GLU A 173 15.85 -6.08 -8.38
CA GLU A 173 14.99 -5.38 -9.35
C GLU A 173 13.74 -4.86 -8.63
N ILE A 174 13.25 -3.72 -9.07
CA ILE A 174 11.96 -3.21 -8.61
C ILE A 174 10.86 -4.17 -9.05
N PRO A 175 10.03 -4.62 -8.09
CA PRO A 175 8.89 -5.48 -8.40
C PRO A 175 7.75 -4.65 -8.97
N ILE A 176 7.55 -4.73 -10.28
CA ILE A 176 6.37 -4.13 -10.91
C ILE A 176 5.17 -5.07 -10.83
N PRO A 177 3.94 -4.53 -10.81
CA PRO A 177 2.72 -5.34 -10.74
C PRO A 177 2.58 -6.32 -11.91
N PRO A 178 2.16 -7.59 -11.65
CA PRO A 178 2.02 -8.61 -12.70
C PRO A 178 1.07 -8.25 -13.83
N TYR A 179 0.03 -7.45 -13.57
CA TYR A 179 -0.94 -7.04 -14.57
C TYR A 179 -0.37 -6.07 -15.63
N LEU A 180 0.81 -5.50 -15.41
CA LEU A 180 1.53 -4.75 -16.44
C LEU A 180 1.97 -5.65 -17.60
N ASN A 181 2.07 -6.97 -17.36
CA ASN A 181 2.36 -7.99 -18.36
C ASN A 181 3.59 -7.66 -19.22
N ARG A 182 4.63 -7.12 -18.60
CA ARG A 182 5.94 -6.82 -19.17
C ARG A 182 7.05 -7.09 -18.17
N ASN A 183 8.28 -7.14 -18.65
CA ASN A 183 9.46 -7.20 -17.77
C ASN A 183 9.72 -5.82 -17.13
N THR A 184 10.45 -5.84 -16.02
CA THR A 184 11.01 -4.63 -15.40
C THR A 184 12.02 -3.98 -16.35
N GLU A 185 11.94 -2.67 -16.47
CA GLU A 185 12.83 -1.82 -17.28
C GLU A 185 13.64 -0.90 -16.37
N PRO A 186 14.81 -0.40 -16.81
CA PRO A 186 15.62 0.50 -15.98
C PRO A 186 14.86 1.75 -15.50
N SER A 187 13.94 2.28 -16.31
CA SER A 187 13.12 3.43 -15.95
C SER A 187 12.18 3.17 -14.79
N ASP A 188 11.78 1.91 -14.52
CA ASP A 188 10.89 1.58 -13.43
C ASP A 188 11.47 1.95 -12.05
N THR A 189 12.78 2.06 -11.94
CA THR A 189 13.46 2.52 -10.71
C THR A 189 13.02 3.93 -10.31
N GLU A 190 12.69 4.78 -11.28
CA GLU A 190 12.16 6.13 -11.07
C GLU A 190 10.65 6.18 -11.28
N ASP A 191 10.15 5.47 -12.30
CA ASP A 191 8.75 5.50 -12.71
C ASP A 191 7.81 4.89 -11.66
N TYR A 192 8.27 3.88 -10.92
CA TYR A 192 7.49 3.20 -9.89
C TYR A 192 7.78 3.75 -8.48
N GLN A 193 8.10 5.05 -8.38
CA GLN A 193 8.30 5.79 -7.13
C GLN A 193 7.49 7.07 -7.13
N THR A 194 7.00 7.46 -5.94
CA THR A 194 6.39 8.78 -5.77
C THR A 194 7.47 9.84 -5.53
N VAL A 195 7.22 11.08 -5.92
CA VAL A 195 8.16 12.20 -5.75
C VAL A 195 8.45 12.54 -4.28
N TYR A 196 7.63 12.08 -3.37
CA TYR A 196 7.75 12.33 -1.93
C TYR A 196 8.16 11.08 -1.12
N SER A 197 8.47 9.97 -1.77
CA SER A 197 8.89 8.75 -1.08
C SER A 197 10.32 8.86 -0.55
N HIS A 198 10.53 8.53 0.73
CA HIS A 198 11.85 8.56 1.36
C HIS A 198 12.06 7.48 2.44
N ILE A 199 11.02 6.77 2.87
CA ILE A 199 11.12 5.67 3.83
C ILE A 199 11.17 4.35 3.07
N GLU A 200 12.33 3.71 3.01
CA GLU A 200 12.50 2.42 2.35
C GLU A 200 11.76 1.30 3.08
N GLY A 201 11.26 0.29 2.32
CA GLY A 201 10.66 -0.89 2.90
C GLY A 201 9.34 -1.33 2.27
N SER A 202 8.84 -0.63 1.26
CA SER A 202 7.68 -1.10 0.49
C SER A 202 8.10 -1.98 -0.67
N VAL A 203 7.29 -2.99 -0.92
CA VAL A 203 7.43 -3.90 -2.07
C VAL A 203 6.56 -3.42 -3.24
N ALA A 204 5.53 -2.64 -2.97
CA ALA A 204 4.71 -1.99 -3.98
C ALA A 204 4.61 -0.48 -3.73
N ALA A 205 4.58 0.29 -4.81
CA ALA A 205 4.39 1.73 -4.71
C ALA A 205 2.97 2.09 -4.24
N PRO A 206 2.79 3.17 -3.47
CA PRO A 206 1.49 3.78 -3.25
C PRO A 206 1.03 4.49 -4.53
N THR A 207 0.50 3.70 -5.48
CA THR A 207 0.38 4.07 -6.90
C THR A 207 -0.47 5.30 -7.19
N ALA A 208 -1.44 5.63 -6.33
CA ALA A 208 -2.18 6.89 -6.46
C ALA A 208 -1.29 8.14 -6.29
N GLY A 209 -0.15 7.97 -5.63
CA GLY A 209 0.86 9.03 -5.48
C GLY A 209 1.73 9.25 -6.71
N LEU A 210 1.75 8.32 -7.66
CA LEU A 210 2.60 8.42 -8.86
C LEU A 210 2.21 9.58 -9.77
N HIS A 211 0.99 10.07 -9.68
CA HIS A 211 0.48 11.18 -10.49
C HIS A 211 0.97 12.55 -10.02
N PHE A 212 1.42 12.66 -8.76
CA PHE A 212 1.94 13.91 -8.23
C PHE A 212 3.32 14.24 -8.80
N THR A 213 3.53 15.53 -9.05
CA THR A 213 4.81 16.11 -9.46
C THR A 213 5.21 17.19 -8.46
N GLU A 214 6.47 17.61 -8.46
CA GLU A 214 6.93 18.74 -7.65
C GLU A 214 6.10 20.00 -7.91
N ARG A 215 5.69 20.23 -9.17
CA ARG A 215 4.79 21.34 -9.54
C ARG A 215 3.45 21.23 -8.83
N THR A 216 2.81 20.05 -8.89
CA THR A 216 1.51 19.82 -8.24
C THR A 216 1.61 20.01 -6.73
N LEU A 217 2.70 19.54 -6.11
CA LEU A 217 2.93 19.73 -4.68
C LEU A 217 3.11 21.21 -4.32
N ALA A 218 3.86 21.96 -5.11
CA ALA A 218 4.03 23.40 -4.91
C ALA A 218 2.72 24.17 -5.10
N ASP A 219 1.85 23.72 -6.01
CA ASP A 219 0.53 24.34 -6.24
C ASP A 219 -0.42 24.08 -5.06
N LEU A 220 -0.37 22.88 -4.47
CA LEU A 220 -1.09 22.56 -3.22
C LEU A 220 -0.65 23.50 -2.08
N ASP A 221 0.66 23.66 -1.89
CA ASP A 221 1.22 24.54 -0.85
C ASP A 221 0.79 26.00 -1.05
N ARG A 222 0.81 26.51 -2.29
CA ARG A 222 0.36 27.87 -2.63
C ARG A 222 -1.13 28.10 -2.34
N ARG A 223 -1.94 27.04 -2.39
CA ARG A 223 -3.37 27.10 -2.06
C ARG A 223 -3.67 26.85 -0.58
N GLY A 224 -2.65 26.64 0.24
CA GLY A 224 -2.80 26.39 1.67
C GLY A 224 -3.32 24.98 2.00
N ILE A 225 -3.30 24.04 1.05
CA ILE A 225 -3.60 22.63 1.29
C ILE A 225 -2.46 22.04 2.13
N ARG A 226 -2.79 21.55 3.32
CA ARG A 226 -1.80 20.95 4.19
C ARG A 226 -1.41 19.57 3.68
N ARG A 227 -0.12 19.29 3.65
CA ARG A 227 0.39 17.98 3.26
C ARG A 227 0.98 17.27 4.48
N ARG A 228 0.59 16.00 4.68
CA ARG A 228 1.01 15.18 5.82
C ARG A 228 1.37 13.78 5.34
N GLU A 229 2.28 13.17 6.05
CA GLU A 229 2.84 11.86 5.71
C GLU A 229 2.48 10.83 6.75
N LEU A 230 2.24 9.62 6.29
CA LEU A 230 2.21 8.41 7.09
C LEU A 230 3.10 7.35 6.43
N THR A 231 3.45 6.33 7.18
CA THR A 231 4.20 5.19 6.67
C THR A 231 3.34 3.93 6.77
N LEU A 232 3.13 3.26 5.64
CA LEU A 232 2.60 1.90 5.57
C LEU A 232 3.48 1.10 4.62
N HIS A 233 4.11 0.05 5.13
CA HIS A 233 4.91 -0.85 4.32
C HIS A 233 4.00 -1.79 3.54
N VAL A 234 3.88 -1.53 2.23
CA VAL A 234 3.01 -2.32 1.35
C VAL A 234 3.69 -3.63 1.01
N GLY A 235 3.09 -4.73 1.44
CA GLY A 235 3.53 -6.07 1.07
C GLY A 235 3.05 -6.48 -0.33
N ALA A 236 3.69 -7.51 -0.92
CA ALA A 236 3.32 -8.03 -2.25
C ALA A 236 1.94 -8.72 -2.29
N GLY A 237 1.30 -8.92 -1.15
CA GLY A 237 -0.07 -9.41 -1.08
C GLY A 237 -1.08 -8.56 -1.85
N THR A 238 -0.80 -7.26 -1.99
CA THR A 238 -1.62 -6.30 -2.76
C THR A 238 -1.75 -6.67 -4.25
N PHE A 239 -0.84 -7.47 -4.79
CA PHE A 239 -0.90 -7.93 -6.18
C PHE A 239 -1.74 -9.20 -6.39
N GLN A 240 -2.23 -9.83 -5.33
CA GLN A 240 -3.00 -11.07 -5.45
C GLN A 240 -4.50 -10.75 -5.58
N PRO A 241 -5.18 -11.34 -6.59
CA PRO A 241 -6.62 -11.24 -6.68
C PRO A 241 -7.29 -12.00 -5.53
N VAL A 242 -8.49 -11.61 -5.17
CA VAL A 242 -9.34 -12.38 -4.26
C VAL A 242 -9.68 -13.71 -4.93
N LYS A 243 -9.45 -14.82 -4.23
CA LYS A 243 -9.67 -16.18 -4.75
C LYS A 243 -10.94 -16.84 -4.20
N SER A 244 -11.48 -16.31 -3.10
CA SER A 244 -12.71 -16.80 -2.49
C SER A 244 -13.95 -16.32 -3.23
N GLU A 245 -15.06 -17.06 -3.13
CA GLU A 245 -16.34 -16.64 -3.71
C GLU A 245 -16.97 -15.48 -2.92
N VAL A 246 -16.83 -15.53 -1.60
CA VAL A 246 -17.32 -14.51 -0.68
C VAL A 246 -16.17 -13.88 0.09
N ILE A 247 -16.33 -12.62 0.46
CA ILE A 247 -15.25 -11.88 1.14
C ILE A 247 -14.98 -12.39 2.56
N GLY A 248 -15.95 -13.06 3.18
CA GLY A 248 -15.80 -13.67 4.49
C GLY A 248 -14.73 -14.75 4.58
N GLU A 249 -14.44 -15.41 3.47
CA GLU A 249 -13.40 -16.43 3.33
C GLU A 249 -12.03 -15.87 2.88
N HIS A 250 -11.98 -14.58 2.52
CA HIS A 250 -10.74 -13.92 2.12
C HIS A 250 -9.93 -13.50 3.35
N GLU A 251 -8.67 -13.86 3.37
CA GLU A 251 -7.74 -13.46 4.42
C GLU A 251 -6.89 -12.26 3.96
N MET A 252 -7.03 -11.14 4.66
CA MET A 252 -6.23 -9.94 4.42
C MET A 252 -4.82 -10.11 4.99
N HIS A 253 -3.83 -9.66 4.24
CA HIS A 253 -2.46 -9.57 4.74
C HIS A 253 -2.32 -8.51 5.82
N THR A 254 -1.43 -8.78 6.78
CA THR A 254 -1.01 -7.79 7.78
C THR A 254 -0.09 -6.78 7.12
N GLU A 255 -0.35 -5.50 7.33
CA GLU A 255 0.51 -4.40 6.91
C GLU A 255 0.94 -3.58 8.13
N PHE A 256 2.23 -3.24 8.20
CA PHE A 256 2.78 -2.44 9.29
C PHE A 256 2.61 -0.96 8.98
N ILE A 257 2.11 -0.24 9.98
CA ILE A 257 1.85 1.20 9.92
C ILE A 257 2.71 1.92 10.95
N SER A 258 3.18 3.10 10.59
CA SER A 258 3.85 4.02 11.51
C SER A 258 3.35 5.44 11.27
N VAL A 259 2.93 6.09 12.35
CA VAL A 259 2.45 7.47 12.30
C VAL A 259 3.13 8.30 13.37
N THR A 260 3.51 9.53 13.02
CA THR A 260 4.14 10.45 13.98
C THR A 260 3.13 11.03 14.96
N ARG A 261 3.60 11.42 16.14
CA ARG A 261 2.79 12.16 17.12
C ARG A 261 2.24 13.47 16.54
N SER A 262 3.03 14.15 15.68
CA SER A 262 2.61 15.36 15.00
C SER A 262 1.48 15.10 13.99
N LEU A 263 1.48 13.98 13.27
CA LEU A 263 0.36 13.63 12.39
C LEU A 263 -0.94 13.47 13.18
N VAL A 264 -0.90 12.78 14.33
CA VAL A 264 -2.08 12.61 15.19
C VAL A 264 -2.63 13.98 15.66
N GLU A 265 -1.75 14.93 16.01
CA GLU A 265 -2.14 16.29 16.36
C GLU A 265 -2.74 17.06 15.20
N ASP A 266 -2.14 16.94 14.01
CA ASP A 266 -2.64 17.59 12.80
C ASP A 266 -4.03 17.07 12.39
N LEU A 267 -4.29 15.78 12.54
CA LEU A 267 -5.61 15.18 12.31
C LEU A 267 -6.64 15.67 13.34
N LEU A 268 -6.26 15.75 14.61
CA LEU A 268 -7.10 16.29 15.68
C LEU A 268 -7.53 17.74 15.45
N ASN A 269 -6.62 18.54 14.86
CA ASN A 269 -6.78 19.97 14.64
C ASN A 269 -6.96 20.31 13.16
N ALA A 270 -7.36 19.35 12.32
CA ALA A 270 -7.61 19.59 10.91
C ALA A 270 -8.77 20.63 10.75
N PRO A 271 -8.54 21.76 10.07
CA PRO A 271 -9.56 22.80 9.94
C PRO A 271 -10.60 22.47 8.88
N GLY A 272 -10.28 21.60 7.94
CA GLY A 272 -11.10 21.22 6.81
C GLY A 272 -11.14 19.70 6.63
N LYS A 273 -11.38 19.29 5.40
CA LYS A 273 -11.53 17.89 5.01
C LYS A 273 -10.20 17.13 5.07
N ILE A 274 -10.24 15.87 5.50
CA ILE A 274 -9.09 14.95 5.47
C ILE A 274 -9.20 14.10 4.20
N ILE A 275 -8.21 14.24 3.31
CA ILE A 275 -8.17 13.57 2.01
C ILE A 275 -7.01 12.59 1.98
N ALA A 276 -7.30 11.31 1.83
CA ALA A 276 -6.27 10.27 1.74
C ALA A 276 -5.79 10.09 0.30
N VAL A 277 -4.47 9.98 0.10
CA VAL A 277 -3.88 9.61 -1.20
C VAL A 277 -3.56 8.12 -1.20
N GLY A 278 -4.32 7.37 -1.98
CA GLY A 278 -4.22 5.94 -2.10
C GLY A 278 -4.97 5.16 -1.02
N THR A 279 -5.35 3.94 -1.39
CA THR A 279 -6.07 3.02 -0.49
C THR A 279 -5.25 2.60 0.73
N THR A 280 -3.92 2.64 0.64
CA THR A 280 -2.99 2.41 1.76
C THR A 280 -3.15 3.49 2.82
N SER A 281 -3.21 4.77 2.42
CA SER A 281 -3.45 5.89 3.34
C SER A 281 -4.85 5.81 3.95
N VAL A 282 -5.86 5.44 3.17
CA VAL A 282 -7.22 5.21 3.69
C VAL A 282 -7.20 4.15 4.78
N ARG A 283 -6.61 2.98 4.50
CA ARG A 283 -6.56 1.87 5.46
C ARG A 283 -5.81 2.24 6.73
N THR A 284 -4.72 2.99 6.62
CA THR A 284 -3.98 3.48 7.80
C THR A 284 -4.83 4.44 8.62
N LEU A 285 -5.38 5.49 8.01
CA LEU A 285 -6.16 6.51 8.71
C LEU A 285 -7.39 5.92 9.40
N GLU A 286 -8.12 5.04 8.72
CA GLU A 286 -9.27 4.35 9.30
C GLU A 286 -8.84 3.35 10.39
N SER A 287 -7.67 2.73 10.28
CA SER A 287 -7.12 1.88 11.35
C SER A 287 -6.77 2.68 12.60
N LEU A 288 -6.31 3.93 12.48
CA LEU A 288 -6.07 4.79 13.66
C LEU A 288 -7.35 4.96 14.49
N TYR A 289 -8.50 5.07 13.85
CA TYR A 289 -9.76 5.12 14.60
C TYR A 289 -9.92 3.90 15.50
N TYR A 290 -9.72 2.69 14.98
CA TYR A 290 -9.88 1.45 15.76
C TYR A 290 -8.77 1.23 16.78
N ILE A 291 -7.55 1.68 16.51
CA ILE A 291 -6.45 1.71 17.51
C ILE A 291 -6.86 2.61 18.69
N GLY A 292 -7.38 3.81 18.41
CA GLY A 292 -7.81 4.71 19.45
C GLY A 292 -8.99 4.18 20.27
N VAL A 293 -9.91 3.47 19.62
CA VAL A 293 -11.00 2.74 20.30
C VAL A 293 -10.42 1.67 21.22
N ALA A 294 -9.52 0.82 20.72
CA ALA A 294 -8.92 -0.26 21.50
C ALA A 294 -8.12 0.27 22.72
N ILE A 295 -7.38 1.37 22.53
CA ILE A 295 -6.70 2.05 23.64
C ILE A 295 -7.71 2.58 24.67
N HIS A 296 -8.79 3.23 24.22
CA HIS A 296 -9.82 3.78 25.08
C HIS A 296 -10.52 2.69 25.91
N ASP A 297 -10.81 1.56 25.29
CA ASP A 297 -11.49 0.43 25.90
C ASP A 297 -10.56 -0.46 26.74
N GLY A 298 -9.24 -0.20 26.73
CA GLY A 298 -8.24 -0.94 27.51
C GLY A 298 -7.94 -2.33 26.98
N ASP A 299 -7.97 -2.50 25.64
CA ASP A 299 -7.60 -3.76 24.98
C ASP A 299 -6.13 -4.13 25.32
N GLU A 300 -5.87 -5.43 25.45
CA GLU A 300 -4.52 -5.96 25.72
C GLU A 300 -3.55 -5.79 24.53
N ASP A 301 -4.07 -5.77 23.29
CA ASP A 301 -3.30 -5.58 22.05
C ASP A 301 -3.91 -4.46 21.18
N PRO A 302 -3.85 -3.19 21.65
CA PRO A 302 -4.58 -2.10 21.00
C PRO A 302 -3.96 -1.65 19.67
N LEU A 303 -2.72 -2.02 19.36
CA LEU A 303 -1.99 -1.55 18.18
C LEU A 303 -2.15 -2.46 16.96
N HIS A 304 -2.92 -3.53 17.08
CA HIS A 304 -3.21 -4.48 16.01
C HIS A 304 -4.68 -4.46 15.61
N VAL A 305 -4.98 -3.92 14.40
CA VAL A 305 -6.35 -3.89 13.86
C VAL A 305 -6.63 -5.16 13.07
N LYS A 306 -7.45 -6.05 13.62
CA LYS A 306 -7.86 -7.29 12.95
C LYS A 306 -8.80 -7.01 11.78
N GLN A 307 -8.84 -7.91 10.81
CA GLN A 307 -9.60 -7.77 9.56
C GLN A 307 -11.05 -7.32 9.76
N TRP A 308 -11.75 -7.92 10.73
CA TRP A 308 -13.18 -7.74 10.96
C TRP A 308 -13.51 -6.80 12.13
N THR A 309 -12.51 -6.15 12.72
CA THR A 309 -12.70 -5.18 13.81
C THR A 309 -13.80 -4.16 13.49
N PRO A 310 -13.87 -3.54 12.29
CA PRO A 310 -14.89 -2.54 11.99
C PRO A 310 -16.33 -3.02 12.10
N TYR A 311 -16.55 -4.27 11.78
CA TYR A 311 -17.90 -4.86 11.73
C TYR A 311 -18.31 -5.48 13.05
N ASN A 312 -17.35 -5.74 13.93
CA ASN A 312 -17.56 -6.22 15.30
C ASN A 312 -17.74 -5.08 16.32
N TYR A 313 -17.24 -3.89 16.00
CA TYR A 313 -17.33 -2.73 16.87
C TYR A 313 -18.75 -2.14 16.85
N LYS A 314 -19.32 -1.95 18.06
CA LYS A 314 -20.71 -1.50 18.21
C LYS A 314 -20.88 0.02 18.16
N GLY A 315 -19.79 0.77 17.93
CA GLY A 315 -19.81 2.22 17.86
C GLY A 315 -19.81 2.93 19.21
N GLY A 316 -19.77 4.26 19.17
CA GLY A 316 -19.93 5.11 20.37
C GLY A 316 -18.81 6.12 20.57
N LEU A 317 -17.59 5.85 20.12
CA LEU A 317 -16.49 6.82 20.24
C LEU A 317 -16.45 7.72 19.01
N SER A 318 -16.26 9.04 19.21
CA SER A 318 -16.03 9.95 18.08
C SER A 318 -14.61 9.78 17.53
N ALA A 319 -14.40 10.09 16.22
CA ALA A 319 -13.06 10.08 15.64
C ALA A 319 -12.09 10.97 16.42
N LYS A 320 -12.56 12.12 16.89
CA LYS A 320 -11.78 13.06 17.70
C LYS A 320 -11.35 12.43 19.04
N ASP A 321 -12.24 11.73 19.73
CA ASP A 321 -11.92 11.12 21.03
C ASP A 321 -11.04 9.88 20.87
N SER A 322 -11.20 9.14 19.78
CA SER A 322 -10.30 8.06 19.40
C SER A 322 -8.86 8.58 19.15
N LEU A 323 -8.71 9.65 18.36
CA LEU A 323 -7.40 10.25 18.11
C LEU A 323 -6.80 10.87 19.39
N LYS A 324 -7.61 11.42 20.31
CA LYS A 324 -7.13 11.85 21.64
C LYS A 324 -6.62 10.69 22.49
N ALA A 325 -7.29 9.54 22.43
CA ALA A 325 -6.82 8.34 23.14
C ALA A 325 -5.45 7.91 22.62
N ILE A 326 -5.22 7.92 21.28
CA ILE A 326 -3.90 7.68 20.70
C ILE A 326 -2.88 8.70 21.20
N ALA A 327 -3.21 10.00 21.15
CA ALA A 327 -2.31 11.06 21.59
C ALA A 327 -1.90 10.86 23.06
N GLY A 328 -2.87 10.59 23.94
CA GLY A 328 -2.60 10.31 25.36
C GLY A 328 -1.79 9.05 25.59
N TYR A 329 -2.01 8.00 24.82
CA TYR A 329 -1.21 6.78 24.87
C TYR A 329 0.24 7.03 24.46
N MET A 330 0.46 7.79 23.38
CA MET A 330 1.80 8.14 22.92
C MET A 330 2.54 9.00 23.96
N ASP A 331 1.87 9.97 24.56
CA ASP A 331 2.44 10.84 25.59
C ASP A 331 2.80 10.03 26.87
N ALA A 332 1.91 9.16 27.32
CA ALA A 332 2.15 8.31 28.49
C ALA A 332 3.33 7.34 28.32
N ASN A 333 3.60 6.91 27.09
CA ASN A 333 4.68 5.98 26.75
C ASN A 333 5.91 6.67 26.13
N ASN A 334 5.96 8.01 26.10
CA ASN A 334 7.04 8.82 25.49
C ASN A 334 7.32 8.42 24.02
N LEU A 335 6.28 8.14 23.22
CA LEU A 335 6.41 7.71 21.85
C LEU A 335 6.38 8.92 20.89
N THR A 336 7.39 9.03 20.03
CA THR A 336 7.39 9.96 18.89
C THR A 336 6.66 9.40 17.67
N HIS A 337 6.59 8.06 17.58
CA HIS A 337 5.89 7.31 16.55
C HIS A 337 5.00 6.25 17.19
N LEU A 338 3.79 6.10 16.68
CA LEU A 338 2.93 4.96 16.95
C LEU A 338 3.20 3.92 15.86
N VAL A 339 3.72 2.77 16.24
CA VAL A 339 3.95 1.63 15.35
C VAL A 339 2.89 0.58 15.66
N GLY A 340 2.18 0.14 14.65
CA GLY A 340 1.13 -0.86 14.77
C GLY A 340 0.98 -1.67 13.49
N SER A 341 -0.08 -2.45 13.41
CA SER A 341 -0.37 -3.25 12.23
C SER A 341 -1.86 -3.31 11.93
N THR A 342 -2.18 -3.52 10.65
CA THR A 342 -3.57 -3.59 10.20
C THR A 342 -3.79 -4.71 9.19
N GLN A 343 -4.91 -5.40 9.38
CA GLN A 343 -5.51 -6.31 8.39
C GLN A 343 -6.86 -5.78 7.92
N ILE A 344 -7.20 -4.53 8.27
CA ILE A 344 -8.54 -3.97 8.05
C ILE A 344 -9.05 -4.25 6.63
N ILE A 345 -10.24 -4.84 6.51
CA ILE A 345 -10.99 -4.90 5.27
C ILE A 345 -12.05 -3.81 5.27
N ILE A 346 -12.11 -3.04 4.20
CA ILE A 346 -13.13 -2.00 3.99
C ILE A 346 -13.99 -2.44 2.82
N ALA A 347 -15.26 -2.71 3.07
CA ALA A 347 -16.23 -3.24 2.12
C ALA A 347 -17.58 -2.53 2.27
N PRO A 348 -18.52 -2.66 1.33
CA PRO A 348 -19.85 -2.06 1.46
C PRO A 348 -20.50 -2.32 2.81
N GLY A 349 -20.99 -1.23 3.43
CA GLY A 349 -21.49 -1.25 4.81
C GLY A 349 -20.49 -0.73 5.84
N TYR A 350 -19.22 -0.49 5.45
CA TYR A 350 -18.24 0.21 6.29
C TYR A 350 -18.66 1.67 6.51
N GLU A 351 -18.42 2.18 7.72
CA GLU A 351 -18.62 3.58 8.09
C GLU A 351 -17.27 4.26 8.25
N PHE A 352 -16.99 5.25 7.39
CA PHE A 352 -15.73 6.00 7.45
C PHE A 352 -15.75 6.99 8.60
N HIS A 353 -14.67 7.02 9.37
CA HIS A 353 -14.55 7.81 10.59
C HIS A 353 -13.57 8.98 10.47
N VAL A 354 -12.50 8.82 9.68
CA VAL A 354 -11.39 9.77 9.64
C VAL A 354 -11.36 10.54 8.33
N ILE A 355 -11.57 9.86 7.19
CA ILE A 355 -11.42 10.50 5.89
C ILE A 355 -12.73 11.04 5.33
N ASP A 356 -12.63 12.19 4.65
CA ASP A 356 -13.73 12.84 3.93
C ASP A 356 -13.61 12.68 2.40
N GLY A 357 -12.43 12.32 1.92
CA GLY A 357 -12.15 12.14 0.50
C GLY A 357 -10.96 11.24 0.26
N MET A 358 -10.84 10.78 -0.97
CA MET A 358 -9.65 10.05 -1.39
C MET A 358 -9.26 10.36 -2.83
N VAL A 359 -7.94 10.37 -3.07
CA VAL A 359 -7.35 10.29 -4.40
C VAL A 359 -6.93 8.84 -4.63
N THR A 360 -7.41 8.21 -5.69
CA THR A 360 -7.10 6.80 -5.95
C THR A 360 -7.05 6.49 -7.45
N ASN A 361 -6.46 5.35 -7.81
CA ASN A 361 -6.49 4.81 -9.16
C ASN A 361 -7.80 4.05 -9.41
N PHE A 362 -8.04 3.66 -10.67
CA PHE A 362 -9.02 2.64 -10.99
C PHE A 362 -8.42 1.26 -10.74
N HIS A 363 -9.13 0.42 -9.99
CA HIS A 363 -8.66 -0.87 -9.49
C HIS A 363 -9.12 -2.04 -10.35
N GLN A 364 -8.43 -3.19 -10.23
CA GLN A 364 -8.81 -4.42 -10.91
C GLN A 364 -10.23 -4.88 -10.52
N PRO A 365 -10.96 -5.54 -11.45
CA PRO A 365 -12.17 -6.25 -11.10
C PRO A 365 -11.90 -7.29 -10.01
N GLN A 366 -12.89 -7.58 -9.20
CA GLN A 366 -12.84 -8.60 -8.14
C GLN A 366 -11.70 -8.39 -7.13
N SER A 367 -11.37 -7.13 -6.82
CA SER A 367 -10.32 -6.77 -5.85
C SER A 367 -10.89 -6.19 -4.56
N THR A 368 -10.18 -6.38 -3.45
CA THR A 368 -10.50 -5.73 -2.17
C THR A 368 -10.45 -4.21 -2.25
N LEU A 369 -9.65 -3.67 -3.17
CA LEU A 369 -9.55 -2.23 -3.39
C LEU A 369 -10.82 -1.66 -4.05
N LEU A 370 -11.46 -2.43 -4.93
CA LEU A 370 -12.76 -2.04 -5.50
C LEU A 370 -13.89 -2.11 -4.46
N LEU A 371 -13.82 -3.06 -3.51
CA LEU A 371 -14.72 -3.09 -2.36
C LEU A 371 -14.62 -1.81 -1.52
N LEU A 372 -13.38 -1.34 -1.26
CA LEU A 372 -13.11 -0.11 -0.52
C LEU A 372 -13.69 1.12 -1.27
N VAL A 373 -13.46 1.22 -2.58
CA VAL A 373 -14.03 2.30 -3.39
C VAL A 373 -15.55 2.24 -3.34
N SER A 374 -16.14 1.05 -3.51
CA SER A 374 -17.59 0.86 -3.43
C SER A 374 -18.17 1.29 -2.08
N ALA A 375 -17.49 0.95 -0.98
CA ALA A 375 -17.90 1.38 0.35
C ALA A 375 -17.87 2.91 0.47
N PHE A 376 -16.84 3.56 -0.10
CA PHE A 376 -16.65 5.00 -0.01
C PHE A 376 -17.70 5.81 -0.77
N VAL A 377 -18.15 5.30 -1.91
CA VAL A 377 -19.14 5.95 -2.78
C VAL A 377 -20.56 5.39 -2.62
N ASP A 378 -20.87 4.78 -1.47
CA ASP A 378 -22.19 4.23 -1.13
C ASP A 378 -22.76 3.29 -2.21
N GLY A 379 -21.91 2.45 -2.81
CA GLY A 379 -22.26 1.48 -3.83
C GLY A 379 -22.25 2.01 -5.27
N ASN A 380 -22.04 3.29 -5.51
CA ASN A 380 -22.08 3.91 -6.85
C ASN A 380 -20.83 3.64 -7.71
N TRP A 381 -19.96 2.72 -7.29
CA TRP A 381 -18.70 2.43 -7.99
C TRP A 381 -18.92 2.08 -9.49
N ARG A 382 -20.00 1.35 -9.80
CA ARG A 382 -20.25 0.90 -11.18
C ARG A 382 -20.46 2.09 -12.12
N SER A 383 -21.27 3.06 -11.74
CA SER A 383 -21.49 4.26 -12.56
C SER A 383 -20.21 5.08 -12.77
N ILE A 384 -19.32 5.11 -11.78
CA ILE A 384 -18.00 5.78 -11.87
C ILE A 384 -17.10 5.03 -12.86
N TYR A 385 -17.04 3.70 -12.79
CA TYR A 385 -16.19 2.87 -13.64
C TYR A 385 -16.72 2.82 -15.09
N ASP A 386 -18.04 2.75 -15.27
CA ASP A 386 -18.68 2.83 -16.61
C ASP A 386 -18.37 4.19 -17.25
N TYR A 387 -18.52 5.30 -16.49
CA TYR A 387 -18.15 6.63 -16.97
C TYR A 387 -16.67 6.69 -17.39
N ALA A 388 -15.78 6.11 -16.61
CA ALA A 388 -14.34 6.10 -16.92
C ALA A 388 -14.03 5.28 -18.18
N LEU A 389 -14.65 4.09 -18.34
CA LEU A 389 -14.49 3.24 -19.52
C LEU A 389 -15.01 3.94 -20.78
N ASP A 390 -16.20 4.54 -20.73
CA ASP A 390 -16.83 5.23 -21.85
C ASP A 390 -16.04 6.47 -22.30
N ARG A 391 -15.37 7.15 -21.37
CA ARG A 391 -14.57 8.35 -21.60
C ARG A 391 -13.10 8.07 -21.90
N GLY A 392 -12.71 6.79 -22.05
CA GLY A 392 -11.36 6.43 -22.44
C GLY A 392 -10.32 6.64 -21.37
N PHE A 393 -10.68 6.58 -20.10
CA PHE A 393 -9.71 6.56 -19.02
C PHE A 393 -8.84 5.31 -19.07
N ARG A 394 -7.60 5.43 -18.61
CA ARG A 394 -6.64 4.35 -18.44
C ARG A 394 -6.69 3.87 -17.00
N PHE A 395 -6.39 2.60 -16.80
CA PHE A 395 -6.61 1.92 -15.52
C PHE A 395 -5.29 1.48 -14.88
N LEU A 396 -5.36 1.18 -13.59
CA LEU A 396 -4.32 0.64 -12.72
C LEU A 396 -3.18 1.62 -12.46
N SER A 397 -1.98 1.12 -12.09
CA SER A 397 -0.89 1.90 -11.48
C SER A 397 -0.46 3.15 -12.26
N TYR A 398 -0.30 3.03 -13.57
CA TYR A 398 0.15 4.11 -14.46
C TYR A 398 -1.01 4.75 -15.24
N GLY A 399 -2.24 4.38 -14.89
CA GLY A 399 -3.44 4.87 -15.54
C GLY A 399 -3.78 6.30 -15.16
N ASP A 400 -5.07 6.56 -15.08
CA ASP A 400 -5.63 7.83 -14.70
C ASP A 400 -6.13 7.75 -13.25
N ALA A 401 -6.41 8.89 -12.63
CA ALA A 401 -6.79 8.98 -11.24
C ALA A 401 -8.27 9.33 -11.05
N SER A 402 -8.76 9.13 -9.83
CA SER A 402 -10.03 9.65 -9.37
C SER A 402 -9.87 10.42 -8.05
N LEU A 403 -10.59 11.52 -7.91
CA LEU A 403 -10.82 12.26 -6.67
C LEU A 403 -12.26 12.00 -6.25
N LEU A 404 -12.43 11.26 -5.18
CA LEU A 404 -13.74 10.91 -4.63
C LEU A 404 -13.96 11.74 -3.37
N LEU A 405 -15.05 12.52 -3.32
CA LEU A 405 -15.39 13.38 -2.20
C LEU A 405 -16.76 13.00 -1.64
N ARG A 406 -16.83 12.76 -0.33
CA ARG A 406 -18.09 12.61 0.40
C ARG A 406 -18.73 14.00 0.64
N GLN A 407 -20.04 14.02 0.74
CA GLN A 407 -20.83 15.24 1.04
C GLN A 407 -20.54 15.80 2.42
#